data_c7b1c8f3864cb4209fd15a751d069deb
#
_entry.id   c7b1c8f3864cb4209fd15a751d069deb
#
_cell.length_a   1.000
_cell.length_b   1.000
_cell.length_c   1.000
_cell.angle_alpha   90.00
_cell.angle_beta   90.00
_cell.angle_gamma   90.00
#
_symmetry.space_group_name_H-M   'P 1'
#
loop_
_entity.id
_entity.type
_entity.pdbx_description
1 polymer ?
#
loop_
_entity_poly.entity_id
_entity_poly.type
_entity_poly.pdbx_seq_one_letter_code
_entity_poly.pdbx_strand_id
1 'polypeptide(L)'
;MVLLETFTLLENRLSFFPRYQVCVIDARYWGKRDEFQILERRQLETAGFFYISHKNKVQQTHLNFLKKSIKSASKNSQEINLDKLVGMLQEDVSGSKNKAIEEIASLNSNLKNSSTRNHLDDTAHKLSHRFTGCQFPLPDKVDSQRMGKLMDSLPNWVLRAKALVNIVDKPEYRWLYEKVGTELIQNPIPTYELPNAPSSLMCIGPKLAPGKIRSLIGSEFGVTKR
;
A
#
# COMPACT_ATOMS: atom_id res chain seq x y z
N MET A 1 -3.93 -9.36 4.65
CA MET A 1 -4.51 -9.86 5.90
C MET A 1 -3.99 -11.25 6.23
N VAL A 2 -4.09 -12.25 5.36
CA VAL A 2 -3.56 -13.62 5.59
C VAL A 2 -2.11 -13.61 6.10
N LEU A 3 -1.26 -12.77 5.54
CA LEU A 3 0.16 -12.66 5.94
C LEU A 3 0.33 -12.19 7.39
N LEU A 4 -0.49 -11.23 7.83
CA LEU A 4 -0.49 -10.72 9.21
C LEU A 4 -1.01 -11.76 10.21
N GLU A 5 -2.08 -12.46 9.86
CA GLU A 5 -2.62 -13.56 10.66
C GLU A 5 -1.60 -14.70 10.80
N THR A 6 -0.92 -15.04 9.70
CA THR A 6 0.17 -16.04 9.71
C THR A 6 1.31 -15.63 10.63
N PHE A 7 1.74 -14.36 10.57
CA PHE A 7 2.77 -13.84 11.46
C PHE A 7 2.33 -13.87 12.94
N THR A 8 1.07 -13.54 13.23
CA THR A 8 0.53 -13.60 14.59
C THR A 8 0.49 -15.02 15.13
N LEU A 9 0.16 -16.01 14.29
CA LEU A 9 0.18 -17.43 14.68
C LEU A 9 1.61 -17.95 14.90
N LEU A 10 2.57 -17.48 14.14
CA LEU A 10 4.00 -17.86 14.26
C LEU A 10 4.69 -17.16 15.43
N GLU A 11 4.17 -16.06 15.95
CA GLU A 11 4.75 -15.26 17.03
C GLU A 11 5.03 -16.08 18.30
N ASN A 12 4.17 -17.05 18.62
CA ASN A 12 4.32 -17.91 19.77
C ASN A 12 5.35 -19.04 19.58
N ARG A 13 5.81 -19.26 18.34
CA ARG A 13 6.75 -20.35 17.99
C ARG A 13 8.15 -19.85 17.62
N LEU A 14 8.29 -18.59 17.29
CA LEU A 14 9.53 -18.00 16.82
C LEU A 14 9.81 -16.73 17.65
N SER A 15 10.99 -16.65 18.24
CA SER A 15 11.47 -15.45 18.95
C SER A 15 11.76 -14.35 17.94
N PHE A 16 10.71 -13.65 17.49
CA PHE A 16 10.87 -12.48 16.63
C PHE A 16 11.14 -11.23 17.47
N PHE A 17 11.86 -10.29 16.85
CA PHE A 17 11.96 -8.92 17.38
C PHE A 17 10.57 -8.28 17.49
N PRO A 18 10.41 -7.27 18.37
CA PRO A 18 9.16 -6.56 18.51
C PRO A 18 8.70 -6.03 17.13
N ARG A 19 7.42 -6.22 16.83
CA ARG A 19 6.82 -5.81 15.56
C ARG A 19 5.94 -4.61 15.77
N TYR A 20 6.15 -3.61 14.94
CA TYR A 20 5.28 -2.44 14.89
C TYR A 20 4.35 -2.55 13.69
N GLN A 21 3.06 -2.75 13.95
CA GLN A 21 2.05 -2.67 12.90
C GLN A 21 1.51 -1.25 12.84
N VAL A 22 1.81 -0.56 11.75
CA VAL A 22 1.39 0.82 11.52
C VAL A 22 0.37 0.84 10.37
N CYS A 23 -0.85 1.31 10.64
CA CYS A 23 -1.84 1.59 9.61
C CYS A 23 -1.61 2.99 9.04
N VAL A 24 -1.31 3.11 7.75
CA VAL A 24 -1.17 4.42 7.08
C VAL A 24 -2.54 4.84 6.55
N ILE A 25 -3.03 5.97 7.03
CA ILE A 25 -4.34 6.54 6.67
C ILE A 25 -4.12 7.77 5.79
N ASP A 26 -4.66 7.75 4.57
CA ASP A 26 -4.66 8.93 3.73
C ASP A 26 -5.80 9.87 4.14
N ALA A 27 -5.45 11.07 4.61
CA ALA A 27 -6.43 12.05 5.09
C ALA A 27 -7.46 12.47 4.03
N ARG A 28 -7.12 12.35 2.75
CA ARG A 28 -8.00 12.74 1.62
C ARG A 28 -9.11 11.73 1.35
N TYR A 29 -8.84 10.45 1.61
CA TYR A 29 -9.66 9.33 1.12
C TYR A 29 -10.27 8.46 2.21
N TRP A 30 -9.94 8.65 3.49
CA TRP A 30 -10.53 7.88 4.58
C TRP A 30 -12.05 7.95 4.56
N GLY A 31 -12.68 6.77 4.57
CA GLY A 31 -14.13 6.67 4.56
C GLY A 31 -14.81 7.01 3.23
N LYS A 32 -14.05 7.23 2.14
CA LYS A 32 -14.58 7.56 0.81
C LYS A 32 -14.39 6.44 -0.22
N ARG A 33 -14.03 5.24 0.23
CA ARG A 33 -13.72 4.11 -0.67
C ARG A 33 -14.84 3.08 -0.74
N ASP A 34 -16.09 3.52 -0.60
CA ASP A 34 -17.30 2.70 -0.71
C ASP A 34 -17.17 1.35 0.04
N GLU A 35 -17.34 0.23 -0.65
CA GLU A 35 -17.27 -1.11 -0.07
C GLU A 35 -15.91 -1.42 0.60
N PHE A 36 -14.82 -0.74 0.21
CA PHE A 36 -13.49 -0.96 0.78
C PHE A 36 -13.26 -0.27 2.13
N GLN A 37 -14.20 0.57 2.60
CA GLN A 37 -14.14 1.16 3.95
C GLN A 37 -14.06 0.08 5.05
N ILE A 38 -14.65 -1.09 4.82
CA ILE A 38 -14.59 -2.23 5.76
C ILE A 38 -13.15 -2.71 5.90
N LEU A 39 -12.40 -2.78 4.80
CA LEU A 39 -10.98 -3.16 4.84
C LEU A 39 -10.12 -2.10 5.54
N GLU A 40 -10.38 -0.82 5.29
CA GLU A 40 -9.68 0.28 5.96
C GLU A 40 -9.86 0.21 7.48
N ARG A 41 -11.10 0.03 7.94
CA ARG A 41 -11.41 -0.11 9.36
C ARG A 41 -10.73 -1.33 9.98
N ARG A 42 -10.80 -2.47 9.29
CA ARG A 42 -10.17 -3.70 9.77
C ARG A 42 -8.66 -3.60 9.87
N GLN A 43 -8.00 -2.96 8.90
CA GLN A 43 -6.57 -2.69 8.96
C GLN A 43 -6.21 -1.81 10.16
N LEU A 44 -7.03 -0.80 10.47
CA LEU A 44 -6.83 0.05 11.63
C LEU A 44 -7.07 -0.71 12.96
N GLU A 45 -8.12 -1.53 13.05
CA GLU A 45 -8.45 -2.32 14.24
C GLU A 45 -7.32 -3.30 14.63
N THR A 46 -6.61 -3.83 13.61
CA THR A 46 -5.50 -4.78 13.83
C THR A 46 -4.15 -4.10 14.05
N ALA A 47 -4.05 -2.79 13.83
CA ALA A 47 -2.81 -2.05 13.99
C ALA A 47 -2.68 -1.46 15.40
N GLY A 48 -1.49 -1.58 16.00
CA GLY A 48 -1.16 -0.91 17.26
C GLY A 48 -0.97 0.59 17.09
N PHE A 49 -0.54 1.01 15.91
CA PHE A 49 -0.28 2.42 15.58
C PHE A 49 -0.95 2.81 14.28
N PHE A 50 -1.24 4.11 14.14
CA PHE A 50 -1.63 4.68 12.87
C PHE A 50 -0.89 5.98 12.57
N TYR A 51 -0.63 6.20 11.28
CA TYR A 51 -0.04 7.43 10.76
C TYR A 51 -1.00 8.06 9.76
N ILE A 52 -1.29 9.36 9.92
CA ILE A 52 -2.14 10.09 8.97
C ILE A 52 -1.23 10.81 7.98
N SER A 53 -1.27 10.38 6.73
CA SER A 53 -0.57 11.01 5.61
C SER A 53 -1.42 12.13 4.99
N HIS A 54 -0.79 13.03 4.24
CA HIS A 54 -1.43 14.14 3.52
C HIS A 54 -2.27 15.09 4.40
N LYS A 55 -1.91 15.25 5.68
CA LYS A 55 -2.59 16.19 6.60
C LYS A 55 -2.64 17.63 6.04
N ASN A 56 -1.60 18.02 5.33
CA ASN A 56 -1.46 19.35 4.69
C ASN A 56 -2.32 19.52 3.43
N LYS A 57 -2.93 18.47 2.93
CA LYS A 57 -3.81 18.49 1.73
C LYS A 57 -5.29 18.59 2.09
N VAL A 58 -5.63 18.69 3.37
CA VAL A 58 -7.01 18.75 3.86
C VAL A 58 -7.20 19.88 4.85
N GLN A 59 -8.41 20.38 4.99
CA GLN A 59 -8.74 21.43 5.95
C GLN A 59 -8.72 20.89 7.39
N GLN A 60 -8.44 21.75 8.37
CA GLN A 60 -8.37 21.39 9.78
C GLN A 60 -9.69 20.81 10.32
N THR A 61 -10.83 21.30 9.86
CA THR A 61 -12.16 20.77 10.19
C THR A 61 -12.31 19.32 9.77
N HIS A 62 -11.86 18.98 8.55
CA HIS A 62 -11.85 17.62 8.05
C HIS A 62 -10.89 16.73 8.86
N LEU A 63 -9.72 17.24 9.22
CA LEU A 63 -8.76 16.52 10.04
C LEU A 63 -9.31 16.16 11.43
N ASN A 64 -10.05 17.09 12.04
CA ASN A 64 -10.70 16.86 13.33
C ASN A 64 -11.81 15.80 13.25
N PHE A 65 -12.61 15.84 12.16
CA PHE A 65 -13.61 14.81 11.89
C PHE A 65 -12.96 13.44 11.67
N LEU A 66 -11.90 13.40 10.86
CA LEU A 66 -11.11 12.20 10.59
C LEU A 66 -10.60 11.57 11.89
N LYS A 67 -9.97 12.36 12.77
CA LYS A 67 -9.47 11.87 14.06
C LYS A 67 -10.56 11.29 14.95
N LYS A 68 -11.76 11.91 14.97
CA LYS A 68 -12.92 11.35 15.69
C LYS A 68 -13.36 10.02 15.08
N SER A 69 -13.43 9.92 13.76
CA SER A 69 -13.79 8.71 13.04
C SER A 69 -12.79 7.57 13.30
N ILE A 70 -11.48 7.86 13.29
CA ILE A 70 -10.42 6.90 13.61
C ILE A 70 -10.57 6.36 15.04
N LYS A 71 -10.76 7.25 16.02
CA LYS A 71 -10.96 6.87 17.43
C LYS A 71 -12.22 6.01 17.62
N SER A 72 -13.27 6.27 16.85
CA SER A 72 -14.49 5.45 16.87
C SER A 72 -14.25 4.06 16.25
N ALA A 73 -13.41 3.97 15.21
CA ALA A 73 -13.12 2.72 14.53
C ALA A 73 -12.12 1.84 15.32
N SER A 74 -11.15 2.45 16.03
CA SER A 74 -10.22 1.71 16.89
C SER A 74 -9.90 2.50 18.15
N LYS A 75 -10.22 1.89 19.30
CA LYS A 75 -9.91 2.47 20.62
C LYS A 75 -8.46 2.23 21.04
N ASN A 76 -7.82 1.21 20.48
CA ASN A 76 -6.52 0.71 20.92
C ASN A 76 -5.35 1.24 20.09
N SER A 77 -5.62 1.73 18.87
CA SER A 77 -4.57 2.26 18.01
C SER A 77 -4.15 3.67 18.43
N GLN A 78 -2.84 3.92 18.47
CA GLN A 78 -2.26 5.21 18.81
C GLN A 78 -1.76 5.96 17.58
N GLU A 79 -1.96 7.29 17.53
CA GLU A 79 -1.35 8.13 16.49
C GLU A 79 0.16 8.19 16.71
N ILE A 80 0.92 7.87 15.65
CA ILE A 80 2.39 7.97 15.66
C ILE A 80 2.85 8.96 14.60
N ASN A 81 3.90 9.72 14.89
CA ASN A 81 4.64 10.48 13.90
C ASN A 81 5.86 9.69 13.41
N LEU A 82 6.44 10.12 12.30
CA LEU A 82 7.58 9.42 11.69
C LEU A 82 8.83 9.46 12.58
N ASP A 83 9.08 10.57 13.27
CA ASP A 83 10.26 10.72 14.14
C ASP A 83 10.18 9.76 15.31
N LYS A 84 9.01 9.63 15.93
CA LYS A 84 8.79 8.65 17.00
C LYS A 84 8.96 7.22 16.50
N LEU A 85 8.45 6.90 15.30
CA LEU A 85 8.61 5.58 14.71
C LEU A 85 10.09 5.26 14.45
N VAL A 86 10.84 6.20 13.89
CA VAL A 86 12.29 6.05 13.66
C VAL A 86 13.04 5.86 14.99
N GLY A 87 12.71 6.65 16.01
CA GLY A 87 13.28 6.50 17.35
C GLY A 87 13.06 5.11 17.94
N MET A 88 11.84 4.60 17.87
CA MET A 88 11.50 3.24 18.34
C MET A 88 12.32 2.16 17.61
N LEU A 89 12.48 2.28 16.28
CA LEU A 89 13.28 1.32 15.49
C LEU A 89 14.76 1.40 15.83
N GLN A 90 15.29 2.57 16.12
CA GLN A 90 16.69 2.77 16.52
C GLN A 90 16.99 2.21 17.92
N GLU A 91 16.07 2.38 18.87
CA GLU A 91 16.20 1.82 20.22
C GLU A 91 16.24 0.29 20.20
N ASP A 92 15.42 -0.34 19.38
CA ASP A 92 15.41 -1.81 19.21
C ASP A 92 16.74 -2.34 18.66
N VAL A 93 17.34 -1.62 17.71
CA VAL A 93 18.63 -2.00 17.11
C VAL A 93 19.79 -1.83 18.12
N SER A 94 19.73 -0.84 19.00
CA SER A 94 20.77 -0.54 19.99
C SER A 94 20.75 -1.39 21.25
N GLY A 95 19.80 -2.32 21.40
CA GLY A 95 19.79 -3.35 22.45
C GLY A 95 19.25 -2.91 23.81
N SER A 96 18.56 -1.77 23.90
CA SER A 96 17.83 -1.36 25.10
C SER A 96 16.47 -2.11 25.21
N LYS A 97 16.55 -3.40 25.55
CA LYS A 97 15.49 -4.40 25.33
C LYS A 97 14.27 -4.36 26.28
N ASN A 98 14.25 -3.60 27.37
CA ASN A 98 13.34 -3.99 28.47
C ASN A 98 12.09 -3.13 28.66
N LYS A 99 12.02 -1.88 28.24
CA LYS A 99 10.83 -1.04 28.48
C LYS A 99 9.79 -1.05 27.34
N ALA A 100 10.25 -1.03 26.08
CA ALA A 100 9.35 -1.02 24.94
C ALA A 100 8.60 -2.36 24.78
N ILE A 101 9.22 -3.47 25.16
CA ILE A 101 8.63 -4.83 25.10
C ILE A 101 7.41 -4.97 26.01
N GLU A 102 7.47 -4.41 27.23
CA GLU A 102 6.35 -4.50 28.20
C GLU A 102 5.15 -3.66 27.75
N GLU A 103 5.37 -2.48 27.19
CA GLU A 103 4.30 -1.62 26.65
C GLU A 103 3.62 -2.24 25.44
N ILE A 104 4.39 -2.86 24.53
CA ILE A 104 3.90 -3.55 23.34
C ILE A 104 3.19 -4.87 23.71
N ALA A 105 3.72 -5.61 24.68
CA ALA A 105 3.07 -6.81 25.17
C ALA A 105 1.70 -6.51 25.79
N SER A 106 1.54 -5.41 26.49
CA SER A 106 0.27 -4.97 27.07
C SER A 106 -0.75 -4.56 25.97
N LEU A 107 -0.30 -3.92 24.90
CA LEU A 107 -1.14 -3.57 23.74
C LEU A 107 -1.58 -4.82 22.96
N ASN A 108 -0.67 -5.79 22.78
CA ASN A 108 -0.96 -7.04 22.08
C ASN A 108 -1.87 -7.98 22.90
N SER A 109 -1.80 -7.97 24.23
CA SER A 109 -2.70 -8.77 25.08
C SER A 109 -4.15 -8.31 24.96
N ASN A 110 -4.41 -7.03 24.76
CA ASN A 110 -5.74 -6.49 24.54
C ASN A 110 -6.32 -6.86 23.15
N LEU A 111 -5.46 -7.15 22.16
CA LEU A 111 -5.89 -7.65 20.84
C LEU A 111 -6.31 -9.12 20.86
N LYS A 112 -5.75 -9.95 21.76
CA LYS A 112 -6.09 -11.38 21.87
C LYS A 112 -7.50 -11.65 22.37
N ASN A 113 -8.12 -10.71 23.08
CA ASN A 113 -9.43 -10.89 23.68
C ASN A 113 -10.62 -10.52 22.77
N SER A 114 -10.39 -10.08 21.53
CA SER A 114 -11.45 -9.69 20.59
C SER A 114 -11.75 -10.72 19.50
N SER A 115 -11.48 -12.00 19.74
CA SER A 115 -11.74 -13.08 18.76
C SER A 115 -13.19 -13.54 18.70
N THR A 116 -14.15 -12.65 18.74
CA THR A 116 -15.48 -12.93 18.19
C THR A 116 -15.38 -12.81 16.66
N ARG A 117 -15.40 -13.94 15.96
CA ARG A 117 -15.56 -14.00 14.49
C ARG A 117 -16.90 -13.35 14.12
N ASN A 118 -16.90 -12.07 13.89
CA ASN A 118 -18.06 -11.33 13.48
C ASN A 118 -18.22 -11.44 11.95
N HIS A 119 -19.44 -11.38 11.46
CA HIS A 119 -19.81 -11.33 10.03
C HIS A 119 -19.01 -10.31 9.21
N LEU A 120 -18.50 -9.25 9.85
CA LEU A 120 -17.61 -8.22 9.26
C LEU A 120 -16.24 -8.79 8.85
N ASP A 121 -15.71 -9.79 9.56
CA ASP A 121 -14.45 -10.46 9.24
C ASP A 121 -14.54 -11.23 7.91
N ASP A 122 -15.65 -11.95 7.70
CA ASP A 122 -15.89 -12.69 6.46
C ASP A 122 -16.03 -11.74 5.26
N THR A 123 -16.68 -10.59 5.44
CA THR A 123 -16.83 -9.58 4.40
C THR A 123 -15.50 -8.93 4.05
N ALA A 124 -14.68 -8.55 5.04
CA ALA A 124 -13.36 -7.97 4.82
C ALA A 124 -12.42 -8.98 4.13
N HIS A 125 -12.47 -10.25 4.53
CA HIS A 125 -11.72 -11.32 3.90
C HIS A 125 -12.13 -11.51 2.43
N LYS A 126 -13.43 -11.60 2.14
CA LYS A 126 -13.96 -11.70 0.77
C LYS A 126 -13.57 -10.50 -0.10
N LEU A 127 -13.58 -9.29 0.46
CA LEU A 127 -13.16 -8.08 -0.27
C LEU A 127 -11.66 -8.08 -0.58
N SER A 128 -10.82 -8.61 0.32
CA SER A 128 -9.37 -8.70 0.08
C SER A 128 -9.03 -9.60 -1.11
N HIS A 129 -9.80 -10.65 -1.37
CA HIS A 129 -9.65 -11.54 -2.52
C HIS A 129 -10.11 -10.93 -3.85
N ARG A 130 -10.79 -9.79 -3.87
CA ARG A 130 -11.18 -9.10 -5.10
C ARG A 130 -10.04 -8.35 -5.77
N PHE A 131 -8.94 -8.12 -5.03
CA PHE A 131 -7.75 -7.51 -5.62
C PHE A 131 -6.99 -8.54 -6.42
N THR A 132 -6.76 -8.23 -7.68
CA THR A 132 -5.98 -9.05 -8.60
C THR A 132 -4.80 -8.23 -9.12
N GLY A 133 -3.75 -8.93 -9.53
CA GLY A 133 -2.61 -8.34 -10.21
C GLY A 133 -2.48 -8.93 -11.60
N CYS A 134 -2.05 -8.12 -12.56
CA CYS A 134 -1.66 -8.60 -13.89
C CYS A 134 -0.41 -7.86 -14.36
N GLN A 135 0.42 -8.57 -15.11
CA GLN A 135 1.65 -8.07 -15.70
C GLN A 135 1.56 -8.12 -17.22
N PHE A 136 2.06 -7.08 -17.85
CA PHE A 136 2.09 -6.95 -19.31
C PHE A 136 3.52 -6.67 -19.76
N PRO A 137 3.99 -7.35 -20.81
CA PRO A 137 5.25 -6.97 -21.44
C PRO A 137 5.07 -5.61 -22.13
N LEU A 138 6.11 -4.80 -22.06
CA LEU A 138 6.25 -3.55 -22.79
C LEU A 138 7.37 -3.68 -23.81
N PRO A 139 7.45 -2.80 -24.84
CA PRO A 139 8.58 -2.73 -25.74
C PRO A 139 9.89 -2.54 -24.97
N ASP A 140 10.98 -3.07 -25.50
CA ASP A 140 12.31 -2.99 -24.85
C ASP A 140 12.74 -1.55 -24.61
N LYS A 141 12.39 -0.66 -25.54
CA LYS A 141 12.66 0.78 -25.44
C LYS A 141 11.37 1.56 -25.69
N VAL A 142 11.07 2.51 -24.83
CA VAL A 142 9.87 3.36 -24.93
C VAL A 142 10.25 4.84 -24.87
N ASP A 143 9.43 5.66 -25.47
CA ASP A 143 9.50 7.10 -25.33
C ASP A 143 8.93 7.55 -23.99
N SER A 144 9.59 8.50 -23.30
CA SER A 144 9.18 8.95 -21.96
C SER A 144 7.80 9.60 -21.93
N GLN A 145 7.43 10.38 -22.97
CA GLN A 145 6.13 11.02 -23.04
C GLN A 145 5.02 10.00 -23.27
N ARG A 146 5.24 9.03 -24.18
CA ARG A 146 4.30 7.94 -24.43
C ARG A 146 4.09 7.08 -23.20
N MET A 147 5.16 6.81 -22.44
CA MET A 147 5.04 6.09 -21.18
C MET A 147 4.21 6.86 -20.14
N GLY A 148 4.44 8.17 -20.00
CA GLY A 148 3.63 9.05 -19.18
C GLY A 148 2.15 9.01 -19.56
N LYS A 149 1.83 9.16 -20.85
CA LYS A 149 0.46 9.08 -21.36
C LYS A 149 -0.20 7.75 -21.08
N LEU A 150 0.51 6.63 -21.27
CA LEU A 150 -0.01 5.30 -20.91
C LEU A 150 -0.39 5.25 -19.43
N MET A 151 0.51 5.69 -18.54
CA MET A 151 0.26 5.66 -17.09
C MET A 151 -0.93 6.54 -16.69
N ASP A 152 -1.08 7.72 -17.29
CA ASP A 152 -2.22 8.62 -17.05
C ASP A 152 -3.53 8.03 -17.56
N SER A 153 -3.51 7.36 -18.71
CA SER A 153 -4.69 6.77 -19.34
C SER A 153 -5.19 5.50 -18.64
N LEU A 154 -4.43 4.95 -17.69
CA LEU A 154 -4.87 3.77 -16.96
C LEU A 154 -6.17 4.04 -16.20
N PRO A 155 -7.19 3.16 -16.32
CA PRO A 155 -8.50 3.34 -15.70
C PRO A 155 -8.42 3.46 -14.16
N ASN A 156 -9.41 4.16 -13.58
CA ASN A 156 -9.48 4.41 -12.13
C ASN A 156 -9.62 3.12 -11.27
N TRP A 157 -10.07 2.01 -11.88
CA TRP A 157 -10.07 0.71 -11.19
C TRP A 157 -8.68 0.07 -11.08
N VAL A 158 -7.65 0.61 -11.76
CA VAL A 158 -6.24 0.30 -11.50
C VAL A 158 -5.78 1.14 -10.33
N LEU A 159 -5.75 0.54 -9.14
CA LEU A 159 -5.40 1.26 -7.90
C LEU A 159 -3.91 1.46 -7.74
N ARG A 160 -3.11 0.59 -8.32
CA ARG A 160 -1.65 0.72 -8.35
C ARG A 160 -1.10 0.20 -9.65
N ALA A 161 -0.22 0.96 -10.24
CA ALA A 161 0.56 0.50 -11.39
C ALA A 161 2.04 0.82 -11.20
N LYS A 162 2.90 -0.11 -11.63
CA LYS A 162 4.34 0.07 -11.70
C LYS A 162 4.82 -0.38 -13.07
N ALA A 163 5.59 0.47 -13.73
CA ALA A 163 6.22 0.09 -14.99
C ALA A 163 7.74 0.26 -14.87
N LEU A 164 8.47 -0.80 -15.24
CA LEU A 164 9.92 -0.79 -15.35
C LEU A 164 10.28 -0.81 -16.83
N VAL A 165 10.95 0.22 -17.31
CA VAL A 165 11.22 0.42 -18.75
C VAL A 165 12.61 0.99 -19.02
N ASN A 166 13.11 0.77 -20.23
CA ASN A 166 14.22 1.53 -20.81
C ASN A 166 13.64 2.72 -21.58
N ILE A 167 14.17 3.90 -21.33
CA ILE A 167 13.74 5.12 -21.99
C ILE A 167 14.73 5.47 -23.12
N VAL A 168 14.22 5.75 -24.32
CA VAL A 168 15.05 6.03 -25.51
C VAL A 168 15.97 7.23 -25.30
N ASP A 169 15.42 8.30 -24.73
CA ASP A 169 16.12 9.57 -24.50
C ASP A 169 16.98 9.58 -23.21
N LYS A 170 16.94 8.50 -22.42
CA LYS A 170 17.70 8.35 -21.16
C LYS A 170 18.14 6.90 -20.98
N PRO A 171 19.02 6.39 -21.83
CA PRO A 171 19.35 4.97 -21.92
C PRO A 171 20.24 4.45 -20.79
N GLU A 172 20.81 5.34 -19.94
CA GLU A 172 21.79 4.98 -18.91
C GLU A 172 21.19 4.14 -17.78
N TYR A 173 19.87 4.27 -17.58
CA TYR A 173 19.16 3.63 -16.48
C TYR A 173 17.89 2.95 -16.97
N ARG A 174 17.39 2.05 -16.13
CA ARG A 174 16.00 1.65 -16.18
C ARG A 174 15.18 2.60 -15.34
N TRP A 175 13.97 2.87 -15.78
CA TRP A 175 13.11 3.86 -15.16
C TRP A 175 11.86 3.20 -14.60
N LEU A 176 11.60 3.47 -13.31
CA LEU A 176 10.39 3.02 -12.62
C LEU A 176 9.36 4.14 -12.64
N TYR A 177 8.25 3.90 -13.32
CA TYR A 177 7.04 4.72 -13.25
C TYR A 177 6.09 4.12 -12.24
N GLU A 178 5.48 4.96 -11.41
CA GLU A 178 4.49 4.54 -10.41
C GLU A 178 3.22 5.40 -10.49
N LYS A 179 2.06 4.72 -10.37
CA LYS A 179 0.75 5.34 -10.21
C LYS A 179 0.06 4.74 -9.01
N VAL A 180 -0.51 5.58 -8.15
CA VAL A 180 -1.28 5.17 -6.97
C VAL A 180 -2.63 5.90 -6.99
N GLY A 181 -3.72 5.16 -7.13
CA GLY A 181 -5.03 5.72 -7.37
C GLY A 181 -5.06 6.52 -8.67
N THR A 182 -5.47 7.78 -8.60
CA THR A 182 -5.48 8.70 -9.75
C THR A 182 -4.18 9.51 -9.88
N GLU A 183 -3.24 9.36 -8.94
CA GLU A 183 -2.01 10.14 -8.93
C GLU A 183 -0.87 9.39 -9.62
N LEU A 184 -0.37 9.94 -10.72
CA LEU A 184 0.90 9.55 -11.30
C LEU A 184 2.02 10.23 -10.50
N ILE A 185 3.02 9.46 -10.07
CA ILE A 185 4.24 10.02 -9.50
C ILE A 185 5.01 10.68 -10.65
N GLN A 186 5.05 12.00 -10.65
CA GLN A 186 5.50 12.80 -11.80
C GLN A 186 6.95 12.57 -12.21
N ASN A 187 7.82 12.16 -11.28
CA ASN A 187 9.23 11.91 -11.57
C ASN A 187 9.49 10.39 -11.54
N PRO A 188 9.74 9.76 -12.69
CA PRO A 188 10.17 8.38 -12.72
C PRO A 188 11.51 8.23 -11.98
N ILE A 189 11.68 7.10 -11.31
CA ILE A 189 12.83 6.81 -10.45
C ILE A 189 13.85 5.99 -11.27
N PRO A 190 15.12 6.44 -11.37
CA PRO A 190 16.16 5.63 -12.00
C PRO A 190 16.46 4.40 -11.11
N THR A 191 16.56 3.23 -11.71
CA THR A 191 16.87 1.98 -11.02
C THR A 191 18.20 1.42 -11.49
N TYR A 192 19.09 1.14 -10.55
CA TYR A 192 20.43 0.62 -10.82
C TYR A 192 20.52 -0.90 -10.71
N GLU A 193 19.59 -1.53 -9.98
CA GLU A 193 19.71 -2.91 -9.51
C GLU A 193 19.18 -3.98 -10.47
N LEU A 194 18.48 -3.60 -11.55
CA LEU A 194 17.81 -4.56 -12.43
C LEU A 194 18.11 -4.31 -13.93
N PRO A 195 19.37 -4.26 -14.37
CA PRO A 195 19.70 -3.89 -15.74
C PRO A 195 19.11 -4.83 -16.80
N ASN A 196 18.94 -6.11 -16.48
CA ASN A 196 18.50 -7.15 -17.40
C ASN A 196 17.03 -7.56 -17.25
N ALA A 197 16.27 -6.91 -16.35
CA ALA A 197 14.86 -7.24 -16.21
C ALA A 197 14.06 -6.78 -17.46
N PRO A 198 13.12 -7.56 -17.98
CA PRO A 198 12.33 -7.17 -19.16
C PRO A 198 11.46 -5.96 -18.87
N SER A 199 11.23 -5.11 -19.88
CA SER A 199 10.29 -4.00 -19.76
C SER A 199 8.88 -4.53 -19.52
N SER A 200 8.25 -4.07 -18.45
CA SER A 200 6.93 -4.57 -18.05
C SER A 200 6.11 -3.55 -17.30
N LEU A 201 4.79 -3.68 -17.40
CA LEU A 201 3.80 -2.95 -16.62
C LEU A 201 3.06 -3.93 -15.70
N MET A 202 3.08 -3.69 -14.40
CA MET A 202 2.28 -4.40 -13.41
C MET A 202 1.12 -3.51 -12.96
N CYS A 203 -0.09 -4.04 -12.95
CA CYS A 203 -1.29 -3.37 -12.47
C CYS A 203 -1.94 -4.18 -11.35
N ILE A 204 -2.43 -3.49 -10.32
CA ILE A 204 -3.18 -4.07 -9.20
C ILE A 204 -4.48 -3.28 -9.03
N GLY A 205 -5.58 -4.00 -8.86
CA GLY A 205 -6.88 -3.39 -8.59
C GLY A 205 -8.00 -4.41 -8.46
N PRO A 206 -9.19 -3.97 -8.03
CA PRO A 206 -10.38 -4.81 -8.02
C PRO A 206 -10.91 -4.96 -9.46
N LYS A 207 -11.31 -6.17 -9.82
CA LYS A 207 -11.96 -6.45 -11.12
C LYS A 207 -11.17 -5.93 -12.33
N LEU A 208 -9.84 -6.17 -12.33
CA LEU A 208 -9.01 -5.80 -13.47
C LEU A 208 -9.56 -6.38 -14.77
N ALA A 209 -9.52 -5.57 -15.83
CA ALA A 209 -9.87 -5.98 -17.20
C ALA A 209 -8.60 -6.01 -18.07
N PRO A 210 -7.84 -7.13 -18.10
CA PRO A 210 -6.55 -7.22 -18.80
C PRO A 210 -6.63 -6.86 -20.28
N GLY A 211 -7.74 -7.19 -20.95
CA GLY A 211 -7.97 -6.86 -22.36
C GLY A 211 -7.97 -5.34 -22.61
N LYS A 212 -8.60 -4.56 -21.73
CA LYS A 212 -8.60 -3.10 -21.85
C LYS A 212 -7.20 -2.51 -21.66
N ILE A 213 -6.43 -3.03 -20.70
CA ILE A 213 -5.05 -2.57 -20.47
C ILE A 213 -4.16 -2.92 -21.68
N ARG A 214 -4.30 -4.13 -22.24
CA ARG A 214 -3.57 -4.50 -23.47
C ARG A 214 -3.93 -3.59 -24.64
N SER A 215 -5.20 -3.23 -24.80
CA SER A 215 -5.62 -2.29 -25.85
C SER A 215 -4.99 -0.91 -25.68
N LEU A 216 -4.88 -0.40 -24.45
CA LEU A 216 -4.19 0.86 -24.17
C LEU A 216 -2.69 0.79 -24.50
N ILE A 217 -2.02 -0.30 -24.13
CA ILE A 217 -0.62 -0.54 -24.49
C ILE A 217 -0.47 -0.59 -26.01
N GLY A 218 -1.37 -1.33 -26.70
CA GLY A 218 -1.37 -1.43 -28.15
C GLY A 218 -1.58 -0.11 -28.86
N SER A 219 -2.52 0.71 -28.39
CA SER A 219 -2.78 2.04 -28.96
C SER A 219 -1.59 3.00 -28.75
N GLU A 220 -0.93 2.93 -27.60
CA GLU A 220 0.17 3.84 -27.30
C GLU A 220 1.49 3.42 -27.99
N PHE A 221 1.80 2.13 -28.04
CA PHE A 221 3.09 1.64 -28.57
C PHE A 221 3.01 0.95 -29.93
N GLY A 222 1.82 0.79 -30.50
CA GLY A 222 1.66 0.14 -31.78
C GLY A 222 1.91 -1.39 -31.76
N VAL A 223 1.86 -1.99 -30.57
CA VAL A 223 2.06 -3.43 -30.40
C VAL A 223 0.75 -4.15 -30.76
N THR A 224 0.61 -4.51 -32.04
CA THR A 224 -0.48 -5.36 -32.49
C THR A 224 -0.34 -6.77 -31.91
N LYS A 225 -1.49 -7.37 -31.55
CA LYS A 225 -1.63 -8.73 -31.02
C LYS A 225 -0.73 -9.74 -31.76
N ARG A 226 0.15 -10.41 -31.02
CA ARG A 226 0.51 -11.79 -31.32
C ARG A 226 -0.23 -12.71 -30.38
#